data_f870f72c7682a9e50df92f9456951dd7
#
_entry.id   f870f72c7682a9e50df92f9456951dd7
#
_cell.length_a   1.000
_cell.length_b   1.000
_cell.length_c   1.000
_cell.angle_alpha   90.00
_cell.angle_beta   90.00
_cell.angle_gamma   90.00
#
_symmetry.space_group_name_H-M   'P 1'
#
loop_
_entity.id
_entity.type
_entity.pdbx_description
1 polymer ?
#
loop_
_entity_poly.entity_id
_entity_poly.type
_entity_poly.pdbx_seq_one_letter_code
_entity_poly.pdbx_strand_id
1 'polypeptide(L)'
;KNSFTLGGTGWVIVNCLNRVVDDCTPKGTCQVFFTTSVYGDIWGKVKPEEYKKTKMRIAEEMIDYYQDTLGVDLKPYIEEIEVATPATFARYLNTPNGTPYGYQVRIWDSILPRTMNLEKERTVKGLRFCGAHSERMDGYSSAYFSGDGTAKKTMADMKEGK
;
A
#
# COMPACT_ATOMS: atom_id res chain seq x y z
N LYS A 1 15.03 19.10 -6.76
CA LYS A 1 15.16 17.68 -6.34
C LYS A 1 14.27 17.55 -5.12
N ASN A 2 13.12 16.93 -5.25
CA ASN A 2 12.19 16.73 -4.16
C ASN A 2 12.79 15.68 -3.22
N SER A 3 13.27 16.12 -2.07
CA SER A 3 13.95 15.26 -1.08
C SER A 3 13.00 14.72 0.00
N PHE A 4 11.69 14.99 -0.11
CA PHE A 4 10.71 14.58 0.91
C PHE A 4 10.54 13.07 1.03
N THR A 5 11.00 12.34 0.07
CA THR A 5 10.89 10.89 0.11
C THR A 5 12.21 10.28 0.51
N LEU A 6 12.35 9.86 1.74
CA LEU A 6 13.48 9.04 2.15
C LEU A 6 13.53 7.79 1.27
N GLY A 7 14.30 7.84 0.15
CA GLY A 7 14.34 6.79 -0.87
C GLY A 7 13.06 6.59 -1.68
N GLY A 8 12.21 7.62 -1.77
CA GLY A 8 10.93 7.53 -2.44
C GLY A 8 10.98 7.68 -3.95
N THR A 9 9.86 7.39 -4.57
CA THR A 9 9.66 7.37 -6.02
C THR A 9 9.46 8.76 -6.64
N GLY A 10 9.38 9.81 -5.82
CA GLY A 10 9.17 11.18 -6.26
C GLY A 10 7.73 11.52 -6.66
N TRP A 11 6.76 10.66 -6.36
CA TRP A 11 5.34 10.92 -6.55
C TRP A 11 4.57 10.82 -5.23
N VAL A 12 3.46 11.53 -5.16
CA VAL A 12 2.51 11.50 -4.05
C VAL A 12 1.11 11.38 -4.61
N ILE A 13 0.36 10.41 -4.10
CA ILE A 13 -1.09 10.34 -4.32
C ILE A 13 -1.76 11.04 -3.15
N VAL A 14 -2.72 11.91 -3.45
CA VAL A 14 -3.52 12.59 -2.43
C VAL A 14 -4.98 12.21 -2.59
N ASN A 15 -5.60 11.74 -1.51
CA ASN A 15 -7.00 11.36 -1.47
C ASN A 15 -7.69 12.06 -0.30
N CYS A 16 -8.94 12.50 -0.53
CA CYS A 16 -9.83 13.00 0.51
C CYS A 16 -11.10 12.16 0.51
N LEU A 17 -11.28 11.31 1.51
CA LEU A 17 -12.43 10.39 1.59
C LEU A 17 -13.76 11.14 1.75
N ASN A 18 -13.78 12.27 2.42
CA ASN A 18 -14.98 13.09 2.61
C ASN A 18 -15.59 13.62 1.30
N ARG A 19 -14.90 13.45 0.17
CA ARG A 19 -15.48 13.75 -1.17
C ARG A 19 -16.45 12.67 -1.65
N VAL A 20 -16.43 11.50 -1.03
CA VAL A 20 -17.22 10.30 -1.43
C VAL A 20 -18.02 9.72 -0.28
N VAL A 21 -17.58 9.93 0.97
CA VAL A 21 -18.20 9.39 2.19
C VAL A 21 -18.33 10.52 3.21
N ASP A 22 -19.55 10.95 3.48
CA ASP A 22 -19.81 12.16 4.28
C ASP A 22 -19.58 11.98 5.79
N ASP A 23 -19.64 10.74 6.29
CA ASP A 23 -19.63 10.39 7.70
C ASP A 23 -18.33 9.71 8.17
N CYS A 24 -17.25 9.80 7.39
CA CYS A 24 -15.96 9.17 7.74
C CYS A 24 -15.11 10.01 8.73
N THR A 25 -15.52 11.24 9.04
CA THR A 25 -14.86 12.12 10.04
C THR A 25 -15.89 12.92 10.83
N PRO A 26 -15.52 13.53 11.98
CA PRO A 26 -16.38 14.44 12.71
C PRO A 26 -16.88 15.59 11.83
N LYS A 27 -18.09 16.07 12.13
CA LYS A 27 -18.71 17.16 11.37
C LYS A 27 -17.83 18.41 11.34
N GLY A 28 -17.59 18.92 10.15
CA GLY A 28 -16.76 20.12 9.95
C GLY A 28 -15.26 19.82 9.77
N THR A 29 -14.87 18.55 9.81
CA THR A 29 -13.50 18.11 9.53
C THR A 29 -13.42 17.27 8.25
N CYS A 30 -12.23 17.07 7.72
CA CYS A 30 -11.97 16.13 6.63
C CYS A 30 -10.64 15.42 6.83
N GLN A 31 -10.52 14.23 6.26
CA GLN A 31 -9.30 13.45 6.28
C GLN A 31 -8.65 13.43 4.90
N VAL A 32 -7.41 13.89 4.84
CA VAL A 32 -6.61 13.88 3.62
C VAL A 32 -5.45 12.92 3.78
N PHE A 33 -5.36 11.96 2.87
CA PHE A 33 -4.29 10.95 2.85
C PHE A 33 -3.24 11.33 1.82
N PHE A 34 -2.00 11.38 2.26
CA PHE A 34 -0.83 11.48 1.40
C PHE A 34 -0.13 10.12 1.35
N THR A 35 0.00 9.55 0.17
CA THR A 35 0.64 8.23 0.00
C THR A 35 1.77 8.33 -1.00
N THR A 36 2.94 7.83 -0.63
CA THR A 36 4.09 7.68 -1.51
C THR A 36 4.70 6.30 -1.34
N SER A 37 5.39 5.82 -2.37
CA SER A 37 6.16 4.58 -2.27
C SER A 37 7.62 4.87 -1.93
N VAL A 38 8.22 3.99 -1.15
CA VAL A 38 9.65 4.00 -0.84
C VAL A 38 10.26 2.65 -1.19
N TYR A 39 11.51 2.64 -1.61
CA TYR A 39 12.21 1.41 -1.98
C TYR A 39 13.16 0.94 -0.88
N GLY A 40 13.27 -0.38 -0.78
CA GLY A 40 14.22 -1.05 0.10
C GLY A 40 13.94 -0.86 1.59
N ASP A 41 14.95 -1.13 2.41
CA ASP A 41 14.90 -1.07 3.86
C ASP A 41 15.41 0.26 4.45
N ILE A 42 15.25 1.36 3.72
CA ILE A 42 15.78 2.67 4.11
C ILE A 42 15.27 3.08 5.48
N TRP A 43 13.99 2.81 5.76
CA TRP A 43 13.41 3.10 7.06
C TRP A 43 13.96 2.23 8.20
N GLY A 44 14.43 1.01 7.90
CA GLY A 44 15.14 0.17 8.86
C GLY A 44 16.51 0.71 9.28
N LYS A 45 17.06 1.64 8.50
CA LYS A 45 18.35 2.32 8.81
C LYS A 45 18.18 3.59 9.63
N VAL A 46 16.95 4.07 9.81
CA VAL A 46 16.68 5.25 10.65
C VAL A 46 16.81 4.83 12.12
N LYS A 47 17.67 5.52 12.85
CA LYS A 47 17.87 5.25 14.27
C LYS A 47 16.59 5.51 15.07
N PRO A 48 16.30 4.70 16.09
CA PRO A 48 15.10 4.86 16.91
C PRO A 48 14.91 6.29 17.46
N GLU A 49 15.98 6.93 17.86
CA GLU A 49 15.98 8.29 18.43
C GLU A 49 15.59 9.34 17.40
N GLU A 50 15.87 9.09 16.11
CA GLU A 50 15.58 10.01 15.02
C GLU A 50 14.25 9.69 14.31
N TYR A 51 13.65 8.54 14.63
CA TYR A 51 12.49 8.03 13.90
C TYR A 51 11.31 9.02 13.90
N LYS A 52 10.90 9.53 15.07
CA LYS A 52 9.79 10.48 15.17
C LYS A 52 10.08 11.77 14.40
N LYS A 53 11.29 12.32 14.57
CA LYS A 53 11.71 13.54 13.87
C LYS A 53 11.73 13.35 12.36
N THR A 54 12.26 12.23 11.90
CA THR A 54 12.35 11.91 10.46
C THR A 54 10.99 11.77 9.83
N LYS A 55 10.06 11.02 10.45
CA LYS A 55 8.74 10.84 9.88
C LYS A 55 7.93 12.14 9.82
N MET A 56 8.02 12.99 10.85
CA MET A 56 7.33 14.28 10.86
C MET A 56 7.90 15.23 9.83
N ARG A 57 9.23 15.31 9.70
CA ARG A 57 9.88 16.11 8.66
C ARG A 57 9.38 15.74 7.26
N ILE A 58 9.29 14.44 6.96
CA ILE A 58 8.80 13.98 5.64
C ILE A 58 7.34 14.36 5.43
N ALA A 59 6.51 14.25 6.46
CA ALA A 59 5.11 14.67 6.39
C ALA A 59 5.00 16.17 6.08
N GLU A 60 5.76 17.00 6.77
CA GLU A 60 5.80 18.45 6.54
C GLU A 60 6.26 18.79 5.12
N GLU A 61 7.32 18.15 4.64
CA GLU A 61 7.81 18.34 3.27
C GLU A 61 6.76 17.94 2.22
N MET A 62 5.99 16.88 2.46
CA MET A 62 4.89 16.47 1.58
C MET A 62 3.73 17.48 1.57
N ILE A 63 3.39 18.02 2.74
CA ILE A 63 2.36 19.07 2.87
C ILE A 63 2.82 20.34 2.16
N ASP A 64 4.05 20.78 2.35
CA ASP A 64 4.60 21.95 1.68
C ASP A 64 4.59 21.79 0.16
N TYR A 65 5.05 20.64 -0.33
CA TYR A 65 4.99 20.32 -1.75
C TYR A 65 3.57 20.38 -2.32
N TYR A 66 2.59 19.88 -1.59
CA TYR A 66 1.19 19.92 -1.99
C TYR A 66 0.65 21.34 -2.03
N GLN A 67 0.92 22.14 -1.00
CA GLN A 67 0.52 23.56 -0.94
C GLN A 67 1.11 24.36 -2.09
N ASP A 68 2.41 24.22 -2.32
CA ASP A 68 3.13 24.92 -3.39
C ASP A 68 2.59 24.53 -4.78
N THR A 69 2.30 23.24 -4.98
CA THR A 69 1.82 22.71 -6.27
C THR A 69 0.42 23.20 -6.62
N LEU A 70 -0.47 23.30 -5.63
CA LEU A 70 -1.87 23.65 -5.85
C LEU A 70 -2.20 25.11 -5.54
N GLY A 71 -1.26 25.87 -4.97
CA GLY A 71 -1.50 27.24 -4.54
C GLY A 71 -2.52 27.34 -3.40
N VAL A 72 -2.54 26.37 -2.49
CA VAL A 72 -3.45 26.31 -1.34
C VAL A 72 -2.67 26.45 -0.04
N ASP A 73 -3.30 27.02 0.98
CA ASP A 73 -2.74 27.08 2.33
C ASP A 73 -3.47 26.08 3.22
N LEU A 74 -2.85 24.92 3.44
CA LEU A 74 -3.43 23.81 4.21
C LEU A 74 -3.03 23.84 5.68
N LYS A 75 -1.81 24.27 5.99
CA LYS A 75 -1.24 24.20 7.35
C LYS A 75 -2.10 24.83 8.45
N PRO A 76 -2.74 26.01 8.27
CA PRO A 76 -3.60 26.61 9.30
C PRO A 76 -4.82 25.77 9.69
N TYR A 77 -5.21 24.81 8.85
CA TYR A 77 -6.40 23.98 9.02
C TYR A 77 -6.08 22.55 9.49
N ILE A 78 -4.81 22.24 9.69
CA ILE A 78 -4.38 20.90 10.15
C ILE A 78 -4.56 20.83 11.67
N GLU A 79 -5.42 19.91 12.11
CA GLU A 79 -5.64 19.62 13.53
C GLU A 79 -4.70 18.51 14.01
N GLU A 80 -4.47 17.49 13.17
CA GLU A 80 -3.66 16.32 13.53
C GLU A 80 -2.92 15.77 12.30
N ILE A 81 -1.72 15.22 12.52
CA ILE A 81 -0.92 14.53 11.51
C ILE A 81 -0.51 13.16 12.04
N GLU A 82 -1.03 12.12 11.41
CA GLU A 82 -0.60 10.73 11.62
C GLU A 82 0.27 10.24 10.47
N VAL A 83 1.39 9.59 10.79
CA VAL A 83 2.35 9.11 9.79
C VAL A 83 2.60 7.63 9.97
N ALA A 84 2.17 6.82 8.99
CA ALA A 84 2.54 5.42 8.86
C ALA A 84 3.75 5.28 7.92
N THR A 85 4.77 4.60 8.39
CA THR A 85 6.01 4.32 7.64
C THR A 85 6.14 2.82 7.40
N PRO A 86 7.11 2.35 6.60
CA PRO A 86 7.40 0.91 6.50
C PRO A 86 7.61 0.24 7.87
N ALA A 87 8.23 0.91 8.84
CA ALA A 87 8.38 0.37 10.20
C ALA A 87 7.02 0.22 10.91
N THR A 88 6.08 1.14 10.69
CA THR A 88 4.71 1.04 11.19
C THR A 88 4.01 -0.18 10.58
N PHE A 89 4.07 -0.35 9.26
CA PHE A 89 3.47 -1.50 8.58
C PHE A 89 4.10 -2.82 9.00
N ALA A 90 5.44 -2.89 9.13
CA ALA A 90 6.11 -4.09 9.62
C ALA A 90 5.59 -4.51 11.01
N ARG A 91 5.41 -3.52 11.90
CA ARG A 91 4.91 -3.77 13.27
C ARG A 91 3.46 -4.25 13.31
N TYR A 92 2.57 -3.60 12.56
CA TYR A 92 1.13 -3.88 12.65
C TYR A 92 0.65 -5.01 11.74
N LEU A 93 1.30 -5.20 10.59
CA LEU A 93 0.93 -6.23 9.62
C LEU A 93 1.83 -7.46 9.70
N ASN A 94 2.91 -7.40 10.50
CA ASN A 94 3.92 -8.46 10.58
C ASN A 94 4.51 -8.83 9.20
N THR A 95 4.70 -7.84 8.34
CA THR A 95 5.22 -8.02 6.99
C THR A 95 6.71 -7.68 6.92
N PRO A 96 7.51 -8.45 6.15
CA PRO A 96 8.91 -8.13 5.96
C PRO A 96 9.08 -6.71 5.36
N ASN A 97 9.96 -5.90 5.96
CA ASN A 97 10.27 -4.53 5.52
C ASN A 97 9.05 -3.60 5.40
N GLY A 98 7.92 -3.96 6.04
CA GLY A 98 6.71 -3.13 6.03
C GLY A 98 6.02 -3.04 4.67
N THR A 99 6.11 -4.08 3.86
CA THR A 99 5.37 -4.15 2.59
C THR A 99 3.89 -4.35 2.88
N PRO A 100 2.99 -3.41 2.52
CA PRO A 100 1.56 -3.53 2.86
C PRO A 100 0.82 -4.54 1.98
N TYR A 101 1.38 -4.89 0.82
CA TYR A 101 0.72 -5.70 -0.20
C TYR A 101 1.49 -6.98 -0.57
N GLY A 102 2.34 -7.51 0.30
CA GLY A 102 3.15 -8.69 0.02
C GLY A 102 4.54 -8.36 -0.52
N TYR A 103 5.05 -9.16 -1.45
CA TYR A 103 6.40 -9.01 -1.96
C TYR A 103 6.52 -7.93 -3.03
N GLN A 104 7.72 -7.34 -3.14
CA GLN A 104 8.02 -6.47 -4.27
C GLN A 104 7.96 -7.25 -5.58
N VAL A 105 7.13 -6.79 -6.50
CA VAL A 105 7.01 -7.38 -7.83
C VAL A 105 8.27 -7.12 -8.65
N ARG A 106 8.80 -8.17 -9.28
CA ARG A 106 9.93 -8.11 -10.20
C ARG A 106 9.44 -8.22 -11.64
N ILE A 107 10.28 -7.89 -12.63
CA ILE A 107 9.93 -7.96 -14.06
C ILE A 107 9.43 -9.36 -14.45
N TRP A 108 10.09 -10.40 -13.94
CA TRP A 108 9.72 -11.82 -14.21
C TRP A 108 8.53 -12.32 -13.41
N ASP A 109 8.05 -11.53 -12.44
CA ASP A 109 6.90 -11.83 -11.58
C ASP A 109 5.86 -10.71 -11.67
N SER A 110 5.76 -10.08 -12.83
CA SER A 110 4.77 -9.04 -13.14
C SER A 110 3.41 -9.65 -13.54
N ILE A 111 2.42 -8.82 -13.79
CA ILE A 111 1.07 -9.25 -14.20
C ILE A 111 1.12 -10.24 -15.35
N LEU A 112 1.90 -9.98 -16.38
CA LEU A 112 1.91 -10.80 -17.58
C LEU A 112 2.40 -12.23 -17.33
N PRO A 113 3.59 -12.47 -16.73
CA PRO A 113 4.01 -13.80 -16.34
C PRO A 113 3.04 -14.52 -15.41
N ARG A 114 2.43 -13.82 -14.46
CA ARG A 114 1.43 -14.39 -13.53
C ARG A 114 0.18 -14.84 -14.28
N THR A 115 -0.37 -14.00 -15.13
CA THR A 115 -1.55 -14.32 -15.93
C THR A 115 -1.29 -15.53 -16.84
N MET A 116 -0.12 -15.61 -17.45
CA MET A 116 0.28 -16.74 -18.29
C MET A 116 0.49 -18.04 -17.51
N ASN A 117 0.70 -17.99 -16.21
CA ASN A 117 0.96 -19.13 -15.34
C ASN A 117 -0.22 -19.51 -14.42
N LEU A 118 -1.39 -18.92 -14.62
CA LEU A 118 -2.57 -19.15 -13.77
C LEU A 118 -2.91 -20.62 -13.54
N GLU A 119 -2.75 -21.46 -14.56
CA GLU A 119 -2.99 -22.89 -14.44
C GLU A 119 -1.84 -23.63 -13.74
N LYS A 120 -0.65 -23.03 -13.66
CA LYS A 120 0.52 -23.62 -13.00
C LYS A 120 0.61 -23.33 -11.49
N GLU A 121 -0.34 -22.62 -10.92
CA GLU A 121 -0.40 -22.37 -9.47
C GLU A 121 -0.63 -23.63 -8.63
N ARG A 122 -0.85 -24.76 -9.28
CA ARG A 122 -0.96 -26.07 -8.62
C ARG A 122 0.40 -26.73 -8.48
N THR A 123 1.27 -26.19 -7.66
CA THR A 123 2.53 -26.86 -7.33
C THR A 123 2.29 -28.11 -6.47
N VAL A 124 1.25 -28.07 -5.64
CA VAL A 124 0.85 -29.16 -4.74
C VAL A 124 -0.63 -29.47 -4.96
N LYS A 125 -0.95 -30.75 -5.20
CA LYS A 125 -2.34 -31.18 -5.37
C LYS A 125 -3.18 -30.82 -4.14
N GLY A 126 -4.34 -30.20 -4.36
CA GLY A 126 -5.26 -29.80 -3.30
C GLY A 126 -4.88 -28.50 -2.58
N LEU A 127 -3.76 -27.84 -2.94
CA LEU A 127 -3.35 -26.57 -2.39
C LEU A 127 -3.49 -25.46 -3.43
N ARG A 128 -4.16 -24.38 -3.05
CA ARG A 128 -4.28 -23.15 -3.84
C ARG A 128 -3.92 -21.94 -2.99
N PHE A 129 -3.42 -20.91 -3.63
CA PHE A 129 -3.09 -19.63 -2.98
C PHE A 129 -4.00 -18.54 -3.50
N CYS A 130 -4.37 -17.61 -2.61
CA CYS A 130 -5.07 -16.38 -2.96
C CYS A 130 -4.60 -15.24 -2.04
N GLY A 131 -4.90 -14.02 -2.41
CA GLY A 131 -4.56 -12.86 -1.61
C GLY A 131 -3.98 -11.71 -2.42
N ALA A 132 -3.34 -10.78 -1.72
CA ALA A 132 -2.82 -9.56 -2.30
C ALA A 132 -1.68 -9.78 -3.32
N HIS A 133 -1.00 -10.91 -3.27
CA HIS A 133 0.11 -11.26 -4.18
C HIS A 133 -0.33 -12.27 -5.24
N SER A 134 -1.41 -11.96 -5.94
CA SER A 134 -2.03 -12.82 -6.96
C SER A 134 -1.72 -12.36 -8.38
N GLU A 135 -2.37 -13.01 -9.34
CA GLU A 135 -2.27 -12.70 -10.77
C GLU A 135 -2.58 -11.25 -11.15
N ARG A 136 -3.40 -10.57 -10.36
CA ARG A 136 -3.80 -9.18 -10.62
C ARG A 136 -2.97 -8.13 -9.90
N MET A 137 -1.84 -8.54 -9.32
CA MET A 137 -0.97 -7.69 -8.48
C MET A 137 -1.60 -7.30 -7.15
N ASP A 138 -1.27 -6.13 -6.64
CA ASP A 138 -1.47 -5.75 -5.25
C ASP A 138 -2.81 -5.06 -4.98
N GLY A 139 -3.16 -4.98 -3.71
CA GLY A 139 -4.28 -4.20 -3.20
C GLY A 139 -5.54 -5.00 -2.90
N TYR A 140 -6.51 -4.33 -2.31
CA TYR A 140 -7.76 -4.95 -1.85
C TYR A 140 -8.56 -5.60 -2.98
N SER A 141 -8.74 -4.88 -4.09
CA SER A 141 -9.49 -5.40 -5.25
C SER A 141 -8.87 -6.69 -5.79
N SER A 142 -7.55 -6.73 -5.91
CA SER A 142 -6.82 -7.91 -6.37
C SER A 142 -6.96 -9.08 -5.39
N ALA A 143 -6.94 -8.82 -4.09
CA ALA A 143 -7.14 -9.85 -3.07
C ALA A 143 -8.55 -10.45 -3.15
N TYR A 144 -9.60 -9.63 -3.31
CA TYR A 144 -10.97 -10.12 -3.48
C TYR A 144 -11.16 -10.92 -4.76
N PHE A 145 -10.66 -10.43 -5.90
CA PHE A 145 -10.75 -11.17 -7.17
C PHE A 145 -10.00 -12.50 -7.12
N SER A 146 -8.83 -12.51 -6.50
CA SER A 146 -8.05 -13.71 -6.29
C SER A 146 -8.78 -14.72 -5.42
N GLY A 147 -9.41 -14.27 -4.33
CA GLY A 147 -10.21 -15.12 -3.45
C GLY A 147 -11.41 -15.75 -4.17
N ASP A 148 -12.20 -14.95 -4.90
CA ASP A 148 -13.34 -15.41 -5.69
C ASP A 148 -12.91 -16.43 -6.75
N GLY A 149 -11.86 -16.11 -7.52
CA GLY A 149 -11.32 -17.01 -8.55
C GLY A 149 -10.83 -18.33 -7.97
N THR A 150 -10.10 -18.28 -6.85
CA THR A 150 -9.60 -19.48 -6.17
C THR A 150 -10.73 -20.34 -5.61
N ALA A 151 -11.76 -19.73 -5.03
CA ALA A 151 -12.93 -20.44 -4.54
C ALA A 151 -13.65 -21.18 -5.67
N LYS A 152 -13.91 -20.51 -6.80
CA LYS A 152 -14.54 -21.12 -8.00
C LYS A 152 -13.74 -22.33 -8.53
N LYS A 153 -12.42 -22.20 -8.64
CA LYS A 153 -11.53 -23.28 -9.06
C LYS A 153 -11.55 -24.45 -8.06
N THR A 154 -11.51 -24.17 -6.75
CA THR A 154 -11.58 -25.20 -5.71
C THR A 154 -12.90 -25.97 -5.75
N MET A 155 -14.01 -25.24 -5.93
CA MET A 155 -15.34 -25.89 -6.08
C MET A 155 -15.42 -26.76 -7.32
N ALA A 156 -14.82 -26.36 -8.43
CA ALA A 156 -14.74 -27.19 -9.64
C ALA A 156 -13.94 -28.47 -9.40
N ASP A 157 -12.76 -28.36 -8.76
CA ASP A 157 -11.93 -29.50 -8.43
C ASP A 157 -12.65 -30.50 -7.51
N MET A 158 -13.37 -30.02 -6.50
CA MET A 158 -14.16 -30.87 -5.60
C MET A 158 -15.25 -31.65 -6.33
N LYS A 159 -15.90 -31.01 -7.33
CA LYS A 159 -16.92 -31.68 -8.15
C LYS A 159 -16.32 -32.74 -9.07
N GLU A 160 -15.10 -32.55 -9.54
CA GLU A 160 -14.38 -33.46 -10.42
C GLU A 160 -13.57 -34.53 -9.67
N GLY A 161 -13.56 -34.49 -8.33
CA GLY A 161 -12.81 -35.44 -7.50
C GLY A 161 -11.28 -35.29 -7.60
N LYS A 162 -10.81 -34.08 -7.93
CA LYS A 162 -9.38 -33.76 -8.10
C LYS A 162 -8.75 -33.26 -6.83
#